data_cda63668859f937937f406ececc97c80
#
_entry.id   cda63668859f937937f406ececc97c80
#
_cell.length_a   1.000
_cell.length_b   1.000
_cell.length_c   1.000
_cell.angle_alpha   90.00
_cell.angle_beta   90.00
_cell.angle_gamma   90.00
#
_symmetry.space_group_name_H-M   'P 1'
#
loop_
_entity.id
_entity.type
_entity.pdbx_description
1 polymer ?
#
loop_
_entity_poly.entity_id
_entity_poly.type
_entity_poly.pdbx_seq_one_letter_code
_entity_poly.pdbx_strand_id
1 'polypeptide(L)'
;MMPSSADLLPYGLGTPDLVAVGEYNVHRDVVPSLEKLSALAAERGFKLRIESAYRSFERQLSIWNRKARGELPLLSADGVPMPVPSDEEELMHAILTWSALPGASRHHLGTDLDIVDANACPENYEVQLTPAESDGMFAPFHSFLDEVFGAGEESSFGFNRVFVPGRGKIRPERWHVAHLPTSRKLLDSFSLDALRHIYETTDIACKRVILARLESLAEDYIYPYFV
;
A
#
# COMPACT_ATOMS: atom_id res chain seq x y z
N MET A 1 23.26 12.73 14.89
CA MET A 1 22.99 13.66 13.76
C MET A 1 21.51 13.53 13.45
N MET A 2 20.78 14.64 13.28
CA MET A 2 19.36 14.52 12.88
C MET A 2 19.31 13.94 11.47
N PRO A 3 18.39 12.98 11.17
CA PRO A 3 18.25 12.43 9.83
C PRO A 3 17.86 13.56 8.86
N SER A 4 18.37 13.49 7.63
CA SER A 4 17.96 14.42 6.57
C SER A 4 16.50 14.15 6.15
N SER A 5 15.86 15.12 5.50
CA SER A 5 14.50 14.90 4.96
C SER A 5 14.44 13.72 4.00
N ALA A 6 15.51 13.46 3.24
CA ALA A 6 15.61 12.32 2.34
C ALA A 6 15.64 10.99 3.10
N ASP A 7 16.32 10.92 4.25
CA ASP A 7 16.38 9.70 5.08
C ASP A 7 15.03 9.37 5.71
N LEU A 8 14.09 10.31 5.76
CA LEU A 8 12.77 10.16 6.34
C LEU A 8 11.68 9.77 5.30
N LEU A 9 12.00 9.80 4.01
CA LEU A 9 11.04 9.49 2.94
C LEU A 9 10.42 8.10 3.06
N PRO A 10 11.18 7.00 3.30
CA PRO A 10 10.59 5.66 3.36
C PRO A 10 9.54 5.50 4.45
N TYR A 11 9.61 6.33 5.50
CA TYR A 11 8.71 6.27 6.66
C TYR A 11 7.46 7.16 6.51
N GLY A 12 7.33 7.91 5.41
CA GLY A 12 6.24 8.89 5.24
C GLY A 12 6.36 10.13 6.11
N LEU A 13 7.56 10.39 6.66
CA LEU A 13 7.91 11.55 7.50
C LEU A 13 8.71 12.62 6.74
N GLY A 14 9.22 12.30 5.55
CA GLY A 14 9.91 13.23 4.67
C GLY A 14 8.96 14.02 3.78
N THR A 15 9.55 14.80 2.88
CA THR A 15 8.80 15.57 1.86
C THR A 15 9.11 14.97 0.48
N PRO A 16 8.35 13.97 0.01
CA PRO A 16 8.55 13.40 -1.32
C PRO A 16 8.17 14.41 -2.41
N ASP A 17 8.76 14.25 -3.59
CA ASP A 17 8.41 15.08 -4.76
C ASP A 17 7.07 14.65 -5.35
N LEU A 18 5.99 15.20 -4.81
CA LEU A 18 4.63 14.87 -5.17
C LEU A 18 4.02 15.90 -6.11
N VAL A 19 3.17 15.42 -7.00
CA VAL A 19 2.30 16.23 -7.85
C VAL A 19 0.86 15.73 -7.75
N ALA A 20 -0.11 16.64 -7.93
CA ALA A 20 -1.51 16.29 -7.93
C ALA A 20 -1.90 15.57 -9.24
N VAL A 21 -2.55 14.42 -9.10
CA VAL A 21 -3.20 13.68 -10.18
C VAL A 21 -4.67 13.46 -9.77
N GLY A 22 -5.56 14.27 -10.28
CA GLY A 22 -6.92 14.37 -9.77
C GLY A 22 -6.92 14.82 -8.30
N GLU A 23 -7.53 14.03 -7.43
CA GLU A 23 -7.61 14.30 -5.99
C GLU A 23 -6.43 13.69 -5.19
N TYR A 24 -5.54 12.97 -5.85
CA TYR A 24 -4.45 12.22 -5.22
C TYR A 24 -3.09 12.85 -5.48
N ASN A 25 -2.17 12.69 -4.53
CA ASN A 25 -0.78 13.05 -4.70
C ASN A 25 0.02 11.81 -5.10
N VAL A 26 0.80 11.93 -6.18
CA VAL A 26 1.63 10.86 -6.75
C VAL A 26 3.05 11.37 -6.89
N HIS A 27 4.06 10.51 -6.72
CA HIS A 27 5.45 10.88 -6.96
C HIS A 27 5.63 11.35 -8.42
N ARG A 28 6.30 12.47 -8.62
CA ARG A 28 6.47 13.12 -9.95
C ARG A 28 6.97 12.16 -11.02
N ASP A 29 7.97 11.34 -10.68
CA ASP A 29 8.59 10.40 -11.62
C ASP A 29 7.67 9.26 -12.07
N VAL A 30 6.56 9.05 -11.38
CA VAL A 30 5.57 8.00 -11.70
C VAL A 30 4.57 8.47 -12.75
N VAL A 31 4.32 9.78 -12.83
CA VAL A 31 3.24 10.35 -13.66
C VAL A 31 3.33 9.96 -15.13
N PRO A 32 4.48 10.04 -15.81
CA PRO A 32 4.57 9.65 -17.22
C PRO A 32 4.25 8.17 -17.48
N SER A 33 4.62 7.30 -16.54
CA SER A 33 4.30 5.86 -16.59
C SER A 33 2.81 5.60 -16.35
N LEU A 34 2.22 6.33 -15.41
CA LEU A 34 0.80 6.24 -15.11
C LEU A 34 -0.08 6.71 -16.28
N GLU A 35 0.31 7.78 -16.95
CA GLU A 35 -0.36 8.27 -18.17
C GLU A 35 -0.35 7.21 -19.29
N LYS A 36 0.80 6.55 -19.50
CA LYS A 36 0.92 5.47 -20.49
C LYS A 36 0.04 4.25 -20.13
N LEU A 37 0.07 3.82 -18.86
CA LEU A 37 -0.76 2.71 -18.38
C LEU A 37 -2.25 3.05 -18.52
N SER A 38 -2.65 4.28 -18.20
CA SER A 38 -4.02 4.76 -18.35
C SER A 38 -4.47 4.82 -19.82
N ALA A 39 -3.60 5.26 -20.72
CA ALA A 39 -3.86 5.26 -22.17
C ALA A 39 -4.05 3.84 -22.70
N LEU A 40 -3.15 2.91 -22.33
CA LEU A 40 -3.25 1.51 -22.72
C LEU A 40 -4.54 0.85 -22.17
N ALA A 41 -4.93 1.17 -20.93
CA ALA A 41 -6.20 0.72 -20.37
C ALA A 41 -7.39 1.26 -21.16
N ALA A 42 -7.37 2.53 -21.56
CA ALA A 42 -8.43 3.14 -22.37
C ALA A 42 -8.58 2.50 -23.76
N GLU A 43 -7.48 2.12 -24.40
CA GLU A 43 -7.50 1.38 -25.68
C GLU A 43 -8.19 0.01 -25.54
N ARG A 44 -8.18 -0.57 -24.35
CA ARG A 44 -8.84 -1.85 -24.02
C ARG A 44 -10.25 -1.66 -23.43
N GLY A 45 -10.77 -0.42 -23.41
CA GLY A 45 -12.12 -0.08 -22.93
C GLY A 45 -12.25 0.13 -21.43
N PHE A 46 -11.14 0.14 -20.69
CA PHE A 46 -11.12 0.40 -19.26
C PHE A 46 -10.90 1.89 -18.95
N LYS A 47 -11.37 2.35 -17.81
CA LYS A 47 -11.12 3.70 -17.30
C LYS A 47 -10.39 3.60 -15.96
N LEU A 48 -9.06 3.63 -15.99
CA LEU A 48 -8.24 3.59 -14.79
C LEU A 48 -8.61 4.74 -13.85
N ARG A 49 -8.95 4.42 -12.60
CA ARG A 49 -9.23 5.36 -11.51
C ARG A 49 -8.37 5.02 -10.30
N ILE A 50 -7.78 6.04 -9.70
CA ILE A 50 -7.03 5.91 -8.46
C ILE A 50 -8.02 5.96 -7.29
N GLU A 51 -7.87 5.07 -6.32
CA GLU A 51 -8.61 5.02 -5.05
C GLU A 51 -7.73 5.41 -3.86
N SER A 52 -6.42 5.21 -3.97
CA SER A 52 -5.42 5.62 -2.98
C SER A 52 -4.06 5.81 -3.65
N ALA A 53 -3.27 6.76 -3.15
CA ALA A 53 -1.91 7.02 -3.62
C ALA A 53 -1.02 7.35 -2.41
N TYR A 54 -0.31 8.49 -2.42
CA TYR A 54 0.52 8.90 -1.29
C TYR A 54 -0.25 8.96 0.02
N ARG A 55 0.40 8.44 1.06
CA ARG A 55 -0.11 8.46 2.43
C ARG A 55 1.02 8.83 3.40
N SER A 56 0.85 9.93 4.16
CA SER A 56 1.82 10.31 5.18
C SER A 56 1.87 9.31 6.34
N PHE A 57 2.93 9.38 7.15
CA PHE A 57 3.05 8.62 8.38
C PHE A 57 1.84 8.82 9.30
N GLU A 58 1.45 10.07 9.54
CA GLU A 58 0.34 10.44 10.43
C GLU A 58 -0.99 9.86 9.93
N ARG A 59 -1.20 9.87 8.61
CA ARG A 59 -2.42 9.26 8.04
C ARG A 59 -2.44 7.75 8.27
N GLN A 60 -1.33 7.06 8.04
CA GLN A 60 -1.22 5.63 8.27
C GLN A 60 -1.36 5.29 9.77
N LEU A 61 -0.73 6.08 10.66
CA LEU A 61 -0.85 5.95 12.11
C LEU A 61 -2.30 6.13 12.56
N SER A 62 -3.00 7.11 11.99
CA SER A 62 -4.43 7.30 12.26
C SER A 62 -5.26 6.08 11.87
N ILE A 63 -5.02 5.49 10.68
CA ILE A 63 -5.70 4.27 10.22
C ILE A 63 -5.42 3.11 11.19
N TRP A 64 -4.15 2.89 11.54
CA TRP A 64 -3.72 1.86 12.47
C TRP A 64 -4.42 1.97 13.83
N ASN A 65 -4.32 3.13 14.46
CA ASN A 65 -4.89 3.37 15.78
C ASN A 65 -6.42 3.30 15.79
N ARG A 66 -7.09 3.78 14.72
CA ARG A 66 -8.55 3.67 14.58
C ARG A 66 -9.01 2.23 14.39
N LYS A 67 -8.26 1.41 13.65
CA LYS A 67 -8.53 -0.04 13.55
C LYS A 67 -8.36 -0.71 14.92
N ALA A 68 -7.31 -0.38 15.65
CA ALA A 68 -7.08 -0.93 16.98
C ALA A 68 -8.20 -0.60 17.99
N ARG A 69 -8.85 0.56 17.84
CA ARG A 69 -9.99 0.98 18.65
C ARG A 69 -11.35 0.50 18.12
N GLY A 70 -11.38 -0.20 16.99
CA GLY A 70 -12.64 -0.64 16.37
C GLY A 70 -13.45 0.47 15.68
N GLU A 71 -12.85 1.64 15.46
CA GLU A 71 -13.46 2.78 14.73
C GLU A 71 -13.42 2.57 13.20
N LEU A 72 -12.54 1.71 12.73
CA LEU A 72 -12.48 1.21 11.36
C LEU A 72 -12.61 -0.31 11.39
N PRO A 73 -13.24 -0.94 10.39
CA PRO A 73 -13.42 -2.37 10.35
C PRO A 73 -12.08 -3.10 10.25
N LEU A 74 -11.95 -4.21 11.00
CA LEU A 74 -10.97 -5.25 10.76
C LEU A 74 -11.58 -6.28 9.82
N LEU A 75 -10.78 -6.78 8.88
CA LEU A 75 -11.19 -7.79 7.93
C LEU A 75 -10.38 -9.08 8.17
N SER A 76 -11.05 -10.21 8.12
CA SER A 76 -10.42 -11.53 8.10
C SER A 76 -9.58 -11.71 6.82
N ALA A 77 -8.86 -12.81 6.73
CA ALA A 77 -8.10 -13.17 5.53
C ALA A 77 -8.96 -13.26 4.25
N ASP A 78 -10.25 -13.49 4.40
CA ASP A 78 -11.22 -13.57 3.27
C ASP A 78 -11.91 -12.23 2.99
N GLY A 79 -11.47 -11.14 3.64
CA GLY A 79 -12.04 -9.80 3.46
C GLY A 79 -13.39 -9.58 4.16
N VAL A 80 -13.76 -10.45 5.11
CA VAL A 80 -15.02 -10.34 5.85
C VAL A 80 -14.78 -9.59 7.17
N PRO A 81 -15.67 -8.67 7.58
CA PRO A 81 -15.56 -7.97 8.87
C PRO A 81 -15.46 -8.94 10.06
N MET A 82 -14.54 -8.64 10.98
CA MET A 82 -14.30 -9.44 12.18
C MET A 82 -14.28 -8.56 13.44
N PRO A 83 -14.57 -9.14 14.63
CA PRO A 83 -14.46 -8.39 15.88
C PRO A 83 -13.01 -8.01 16.18
N VAL A 84 -12.84 -6.96 16.98
CA VAL A 84 -11.52 -6.51 17.46
C VAL A 84 -11.02 -7.51 18.51
N PRO A 85 -9.87 -8.16 18.31
CA PRO A 85 -9.27 -9.05 19.31
C PRO A 85 -8.92 -8.29 20.61
N SER A 86 -9.04 -8.97 21.75
CA SER A 86 -8.65 -8.42 23.07
C SER A 86 -7.16 -8.61 23.39
N ASP A 87 -6.52 -9.58 22.77
CA ASP A 87 -5.07 -9.79 22.88
C ASP A 87 -4.33 -8.86 21.93
N GLU A 88 -3.27 -8.17 22.41
CA GLU A 88 -2.51 -7.20 21.61
C GLU A 88 -1.75 -7.82 20.43
N GLU A 89 -1.28 -9.06 20.55
CA GLU A 89 -0.56 -9.73 19.48
C GLU A 89 -1.53 -10.18 18.38
N GLU A 90 -2.68 -10.73 18.77
CA GLU A 90 -3.75 -11.09 17.84
C GLU A 90 -4.30 -9.84 17.12
N LEU A 91 -4.52 -8.74 17.86
CA LEU A 91 -4.96 -7.47 17.29
C LEU A 91 -3.96 -6.92 16.27
N MET A 92 -2.68 -6.91 16.61
CA MET A 92 -1.62 -6.47 15.71
C MET A 92 -1.63 -7.28 14.40
N HIS A 93 -1.70 -8.60 14.47
CA HIS A 93 -1.76 -9.46 13.29
C HIS A 93 -3.05 -9.30 12.50
N ALA A 94 -4.19 -9.08 13.17
CA ALA A 94 -5.45 -8.79 12.49
C ALA A 94 -5.39 -7.49 11.69
N ILE A 95 -4.75 -6.44 12.22
CA ILE A 95 -4.54 -5.19 11.48
C ILE A 95 -3.58 -5.43 10.30
N LEU A 96 -2.48 -6.15 10.51
CA LEU A 96 -1.44 -6.44 9.52
C LEU A 96 -1.94 -7.28 8.33
N THR A 97 -3.07 -7.95 8.47
CA THR A 97 -3.66 -8.73 7.37
C THR A 97 -3.89 -7.87 6.11
N TRP A 98 -4.31 -6.61 6.30
CA TRP A 98 -4.68 -5.68 5.22
C TRP A 98 -4.11 -4.26 5.39
N SER A 99 -3.25 -4.02 6.38
CA SER A 99 -2.73 -2.68 6.64
C SER A 99 -1.28 -2.76 7.07
N ALA A 100 -0.41 -2.10 6.34
CA ALA A 100 1.00 -2.00 6.70
C ALA A 100 1.21 -1.23 8.02
N LEU A 101 2.31 -1.52 8.69
CA LEU A 101 2.80 -0.73 9.82
C LEU A 101 3.02 0.74 9.40
N PRO A 102 2.62 1.73 10.22
CA PRO A 102 3.00 3.12 10.02
C PRO A 102 4.52 3.26 9.92
N GLY A 103 5.02 3.91 8.88
CA GLY A 103 6.46 4.00 8.59
C GLY A 103 7.02 2.84 7.75
N ALA A 104 6.20 1.84 7.42
CA ALA A 104 6.56 0.76 6.51
C ALA A 104 5.52 0.53 5.40
N SER A 105 4.58 1.45 5.25
CA SER A 105 3.60 1.41 4.16
C SER A 105 4.25 1.87 2.85
N ARG A 106 4.07 1.11 1.79
CA ARG A 106 4.57 1.49 0.47
C ARG A 106 3.93 2.77 -0.08
N HIS A 107 2.70 3.09 0.34
CA HIS A 107 2.06 4.36 0.01
C HIS A 107 2.81 5.61 0.53
N HIS A 108 3.76 5.45 1.47
CA HIS A 108 4.61 6.56 1.94
C HIS A 108 5.51 7.12 0.84
N LEU A 109 5.78 6.34 -0.19
CA LEU A 109 6.66 6.72 -1.29
C LEU A 109 5.96 7.58 -2.36
N GLY A 110 4.61 7.51 -2.43
CA GLY A 110 3.83 8.10 -3.53
C GLY A 110 4.01 7.39 -4.87
N THR A 111 4.67 6.23 -4.88
CA THR A 111 4.93 5.39 -6.06
C THR A 111 3.96 4.25 -6.22
N ASP A 112 3.18 4.00 -5.19
CA ASP A 112 2.24 2.89 -5.06
C ASP A 112 0.82 3.43 -5.08
N LEU A 113 -0.03 2.79 -5.88
CA LEU A 113 -1.38 3.22 -6.17
C LEU A 113 -2.35 2.05 -5.98
N ASP A 114 -3.51 2.34 -5.40
CA ASP A 114 -4.66 1.45 -5.47
C ASP A 114 -5.53 1.90 -6.64
N ILE A 115 -5.76 1.00 -7.62
CA ILE A 115 -6.42 1.33 -8.88
C ILE A 115 -7.56 0.36 -9.21
N VAL A 116 -8.60 0.90 -9.82
CA VAL A 116 -9.77 0.14 -10.29
C VAL A 116 -10.22 0.62 -11.68
N ASP A 117 -11.17 -0.10 -12.28
CA ASP A 117 -11.87 0.36 -13.48
C ASP A 117 -13.13 1.16 -13.11
N ALA A 118 -13.11 2.47 -13.37
CA ALA A 118 -14.28 3.31 -13.12
C ALA A 118 -15.50 2.93 -13.96
N ASN A 119 -15.31 2.34 -15.14
CA ASN A 119 -16.42 1.89 -16.00
C ASN A 119 -17.20 0.70 -15.40
N ALA A 120 -16.53 -0.08 -14.54
CA ALA A 120 -17.16 -1.21 -13.85
C ALA A 120 -17.91 -0.81 -12.58
N CYS A 121 -17.69 0.41 -12.05
CA CYS A 121 -18.34 0.88 -10.84
C CYS A 121 -19.80 1.26 -11.13
N PRO A 122 -20.77 0.72 -10.37
CA PRO A 122 -22.13 1.23 -10.37
C PRO A 122 -22.19 2.71 -9.95
N GLU A 123 -23.25 3.41 -10.34
CA GLU A 123 -23.46 4.78 -9.90
C GLU A 123 -23.51 4.86 -8.35
N ASN A 124 -22.79 5.82 -7.77
CA ASN A 124 -22.68 6.02 -6.32
C ASN A 124 -22.08 4.83 -5.53
N TYR A 125 -21.38 3.92 -6.20
CA TYR A 125 -20.70 2.81 -5.54
C TYR A 125 -19.41 3.30 -4.86
N GLU A 126 -19.29 2.99 -3.57
CA GLU A 126 -18.08 3.26 -2.78
C GLU A 126 -17.19 2.00 -2.79
N VAL A 127 -16.04 2.10 -3.45
CA VAL A 127 -15.07 0.99 -3.57
C VAL A 127 -14.45 0.69 -2.21
N GLN A 128 -14.42 -0.59 -1.86
CA GLN A 128 -13.92 -1.08 -0.57
C GLN A 128 -12.52 -1.70 -0.66
N LEU A 129 -12.01 -1.92 -1.89
CA LEU A 129 -10.73 -2.58 -2.16
C LEU A 129 -10.68 -3.97 -1.50
N THR A 130 -11.58 -4.84 -1.91
CA THR A 130 -11.71 -6.20 -1.40
C THR A 130 -11.42 -7.27 -2.45
N PRO A 131 -11.05 -8.50 -2.03
CA PRO A 131 -10.94 -9.63 -2.97
C PRO A 131 -12.23 -9.86 -3.74
N ALA A 132 -13.39 -9.73 -3.10
CA ALA A 132 -14.69 -9.93 -3.75
C ALA A 132 -14.95 -8.94 -4.90
N GLU A 133 -14.54 -7.67 -4.76
CA GLU A 133 -14.60 -6.70 -5.86
C GLU A 133 -13.60 -7.04 -6.96
N SER A 134 -12.38 -7.42 -6.58
CA SER A 134 -11.30 -7.77 -7.53
C SER A 134 -11.63 -9.00 -8.37
N ASP A 135 -12.24 -10.02 -7.77
CA ASP A 135 -12.63 -11.26 -8.44
C ASP A 135 -14.05 -11.16 -9.05
N GLY A 136 -14.79 -10.10 -8.73
CA GLY A 136 -16.10 -9.76 -9.23
C GLY A 136 -16.05 -8.68 -10.32
N MET A 137 -16.56 -7.47 -10.00
CA MET A 137 -16.74 -6.40 -10.98
C MET A 137 -15.44 -5.92 -11.63
N PHE A 138 -14.31 -5.98 -10.92
CA PHE A 138 -13.00 -5.56 -11.43
C PHE A 138 -12.18 -6.69 -12.05
N ALA A 139 -12.68 -7.93 -12.09
CA ALA A 139 -11.94 -9.08 -12.61
C ALA A 139 -11.42 -8.88 -14.05
N PRO A 140 -12.20 -8.34 -15.02
CA PRO A 140 -11.69 -8.07 -16.36
C PRO A 140 -10.51 -7.08 -16.38
N PHE A 141 -10.59 -6.01 -15.59
CA PHE A 141 -9.52 -5.02 -15.47
C PHE A 141 -8.26 -5.62 -14.86
N HIS A 142 -8.41 -6.41 -13.80
CA HIS A 142 -7.27 -7.09 -13.18
C HIS A 142 -6.64 -8.15 -14.08
N SER A 143 -7.43 -8.84 -14.91
CA SER A 143 -6.89 -9.76 -15.90
C SER A 143 -6.09 -9.04 -17.00
N PHE A 144 -6.57 -7.88 -17.45
CA PHE A 144 -5.80 -6.99 -18.31
C PHE A 144 -4.48 -6.56 -17.69
N LEU A 145 -4.49 -6.13 -16.42
CA LEU A 145 -3.26 -5.75 -15.72
C LEU A 145 -2.30 -6.94 -15.55
N ASP A 146 -2.81 -8.16 -15.31
CA ASP A 146 -1.99 -9.38 -15.22
C ASP A 146 -1.29 -9.67 -16.56
N GLU A 147 -1.99 -9.49 -17.70
CA GLU A 147 -1.41 -9.61 -19.03
C GLU A 147 -0.29 -8.58 -19.24
N VAL A 148 -0.55 -7.31 -18.94
CA VAL A 148 0.41 -6.20 -19.10
C VAL A 148 1.66 -6.41 -18.23
N PHE A 149 1.49 -6.76 -16.96
CA PHE A 149 2.60 -6.96 -16.03
C PHE A 149 3.38 -8.25 -16.32
N GLY A 150 2.70 -9.29 -16.79
CA GLY A 150 3.32 -10.55 -17.21
C GLY A 150 4.18 -10.41 -18.48
N ALA A 151 3.94 -9.40 -19.31
CA ALA A 151 4.72 -9.12 -20.51
C ALA A 151 6.08 -8.40 -20.22
N GLY A 152 6.34 -8.05 -18.98
CA GLY A 152 7.61 -7.47 -18.51
C GLY A 152 7.57 -5.96 -18.25
N GLU A 153 8.67 -5.46 -17.70
CA GLU A 153 8.78 -4.09 -17.16
C GLU A 153 8.56 -3.01 -18.24
N GLU A 154 9.02 -3.23 -19.46
CA GLU A 154 8.82 -2.29 -20.57
C GLU A 154 7.33 -2.16 -20.93
N SER A 155 6.61 -3.28 -21.02
CA SER A 155 5.18 -3.32 -21.34
C SER A 155 4.31 -2.76 -20.22
N SER A 156 4.75 -2.91 -18.98
CA SER A 156 4.06 -2.41 -17.79
C SER A 156 4.42 -0.96 -17.42
N PHE A 157 5.32 -0.34 -18.20
CA PHE A 157 5.83 0.99 -17.90
C PHE A 157 6.46 1.12 -16.50
N GLY A 158 7.04 0.03 -15.98
CA GLY A 158 7.64 -0.05 -14.65
C GLY A 158 6.66 -0.39 -13.52
N PHE A 159 5.37 -0.53 -13.79
CA PHE A 159 4.41 -0.99 -12.78
C PHE A 159 4.41 -2.51 -12.60
N ASN A 160 4.19 -2.96 -11.38
CA ASN A 160 3.93 -4.36 -11.07
C ASN A 160 3.19 -4.51 -9.74
N ARG A 161 2.69 -5.71 -9.44
CA ARG A 161 2.12 -6.03 -8.13
C ARG A 161 3.21 -6.47 -7.17
N VAL A 162 3.10 -6.00 -5.94
CA VAL A 162 4.02 -6.37 -4.85
C VAL A 162 3.34 -7.27 -3.82
N PHE A 163 2.04 -7.11 -3.59
CA PHE A 163 1.26 -7.97 -2.69
C PHE A 163 0.67 -9.14 -3.48
N VAL A 164 1.52 -10.16 -3.70
CA VAL A 164 1.17 -11.36 -4.49
C VAL A 164 1.17 -12.61 -3.62
N PRO A 165 0.44 -13.68 -4.01
CA PRO A 165 0.43 -14.93 -3.27
C PRO A 165 1.85 -15.47 -3.03
N GLY A 166 2.12 -15.92 -1.79
CA GLY A 166 3.39 -16.52 -1.42
C GLY A 166 4.53 -15.53 -1.12
N ARG A 167 4.29 -14.22 -1.19
CA ARG A 167 5.25 -13.20 -0.83
C ARG A 167 4.87 -12.57 0.51
N GLY A 168 5.63 -12.87 1.58
CA GLY A 168 5.35 -12.36 2.93
C GLY A 168 3.97 -12.77 3.47
N LYS A 169 3.48 -12.02 4.47
CA LYS A 169 2.22 -12.33 5.17
C LYS A 169 1.08 -11.33 4.93
N ILE A 170 1.33 -10.20 4.25
CA ILE A 170 0.23 -9.32 3.79
C ILE A 170 -0.58 -10.08 2.74
N ARG A 171 -1.88 -9.97 2.81
CA ARG A 171 -2.78 -10.64 1.84
C ARG A 171 -2.57 -10.07 0.43
N PRO A 172 -2.74 -10.89 -0.61
CA PRO A 172 -2.65 -10.42 -1.99
C PRO A 172 -3.68 -9.32 -2.27
N GLU A 173 -3.20 -8.23 -2.87
CA GLU A 173 -4.01 -7.07 -3.24
C GLU A 173 -3.91 -6.84 -4.73
N ARG A 174 -4.91 -7.28 -5.49
CA ARG A 174 -4.91 -7.15 -6.96
C ARG A 174 -5.05 -5.69 -7.43
N TRP A 175 -5.63 -4.83 -6.60
CA TRP A 175 -5.79 -3.39 -6.86
C TRP A 175 -4.50 -2.60 -6.65
N HIS A 176 -3.58 -3.09 -5.80
CA HIS A 176 -2.34 -2.40 -5.45
C HIS A 176 -1.26 -2.62 -6.51
N VAL A 177 -0.77 -1.53 -7.08
CA VAL A 177 0.31 -1.52 -8.07
C VAL A 177 1.41 -0.57 -7.63
N ALA A 178 2.67 -0.95 -7.87
CA ALA A 178 3.86 -0.19 -7.51
C ALA A 178 4.69 0.13 -8.76
N HIS A 179 5.17 1.37 -8.87
CA HIS A 179 6.17 1.73 -9.88
C HIS A 179 7.56 1.38 -9.35
N LEU A 180 8.05 0.18 -9.73
CA LEU A 180 9.25 -0.42 -9.15
C LEU A 180 10.54 0.39 -9.36
N PRO A 181 10.81 0.98 -10.56
CA PRO A 181 12.04 1.73 -10.77
C PRO A 181 12.21 2.93 -9.83
N THR A 182 11.10 3.58 -9.44
CA THR A 182 11.14 4.73 -8.52
C THR A 182 11.11 4.27 -7.06
N SER A 183 10.26 3.30 -6.71
CA SER A 183 10.14 2.83 -5.33
C SER A 183 11.43 2.23 -4.79
N ARG A 184 12.17 1.46 -5.59
CA ARG A 184 13.46 0.88 -5.20
C ARG A 184 14.45 1.95 -4.72
N LYS A 185 14.59 3.04 -5.48
CA LYS A 185 15.50 4.15 -5.11
C LYS A 185 15.13 4.81 -3.79
N LEU A 186 13.84 4.95 -3.52
CA LEU A 186 13.35 5.58 -2.29
C LEU A 186 13.45 4.65 -1.07
N LEU A 187 13.42 3.34 -1.29
CA LEU A 187 13.56 2.34 -0.22
C LEU A 187 15.00 2.09 0.20
N ASP A 188 15.99 2.48 -0.59
CA ASP A 188 17.43 2.27 -0.30
C ASP A 188 17.87 2.86 1.04
N SER A 189 17.20 3.92 1.53
CA SER A 189 17.51 4.55 2.82
C SER A 189 16.73 3.98 4.00
N PHE A 190 15.85 2.97 3.79
CA PHE A 190 15.10 2.35 4.88
C PHE A 190 16.01 1.61 5.85
N SER A 191 15.79 1.81 7.15
CA SER A 191 16.49 1.14 8.23
C SER A 191 15.51 0.71 9.31
N LEU A 192 15.62 -0.55 9.74
CA LEU A 192 14.78 -1.07 10.81
C LEU A 192 15.05 -0.38 12.16
N ASP A 193 16.31 -0.01 12.41
CA ASP A 193 16.70 0.74 13.62
C ASP A 193 16.06 2.15 13.64
N ALA A 194 15.99 2.82 12.49
CA ALA A 194 15.30 4.09 12.40
C ALA A 194 13.80 3.94 12.64
N LEU A 195 13.16 2.91 12.09
CA LEU A 195 11.75 2.59 12.34
C LEU A 195 11.50 2.29 13.82
N ARG A 196 12.39 1.54 14.48
CA ARG A 196 12.36 1.29 15.92
C ARG A 196 12.36 2.59 16.71
N HIS A 197 13.29 3.49 16.39
CA HIS A 197 13.42 4.78 17.07
C HIS A 197 12.16 5.65 16.87
N ILE A 198 11.55 5.63 15.68
CA ILE A 198 10.27 6.29 15.42
C ILE A 198 9.19 5.76 16.36
N TYR A 199 9.09 4.44 16.53
CA TYR A 199 8.07 3.85 17.41
C TYR A 199 8.29 4.12 18.90
N GLU A 200 9.53 4.26 19.36
CA GLU A 200 9.83 4.62 20.76
C GLU A 200 9.12 5.91 21.18
N THR A 201 9.02 6.86 20.26
CA THR A 201 8.43 8.20 20.51
C THR A 201 7.00 8.36 19.99
N THR A 202 6.49 7.40 19.20
CA THR A 202 5.14 7.47 18.60
C THR A 202 4.09 6.87 19.53
N ASP A 203 2.91 7.46 19.59
CA ASP A 203 1.73 6.87 20.23
C ASP A 203 1.01 5.94 19.25
N ILE A 204 1.52 4.70 19.14
CA ILE A 204 1.00 3.65 18.27
C ILE A 204 0.40 2.53 19.10
N ALA A 205 -0.79 2.06 18.74
CA ALA A 205 -1.43 0.91 19.37
C ALA A 205 -0.58 -0.36 19.19
N CYS A 206 -0.60 -1.25 20.16
CA CYS A 206 0.21 -2.48 20.24
C CYS A 206 1.73 -2.21 20.27
N LYS A 207 2.16 -1.00 20.67
CA LYS A 207 3.56 -0.54 20.66
C LYS A 207 4.52 -1.55 21.30
N ARG A 208 4.16 -2.07 22.47
CA ARG A 208 5.00 -3.00 23.22
C ARG A 208 5.26 -4.29 22.43
N VAL A 209 4.22 -4.82 21.82
CA VAL A 209 4.31 -6.06 21.01
C VAL A 209 5.06 -5.80 19.71
N ILE A 210 4.79 -4.68 19.03
CA ILE A 210 5.49 -4.27 17.82
C ILE A 210 7.00 -4.17 18.09
N LEU A 211 7.43 -3.45 19.13
CA LEU A 211 8.85 -3.27 19.45
C LEU A 211 9.54 -4.59 19.84
N ALA A 212 8.83 -5.47 20.54
CA ALA A 212 9.35 -6.77 20.93
C ALA A 212 9.50 -7.75 19.76
N ARG A 213 8.74 -7.55 18.68
CA ARG A 213 8.66 -8.44 17.52
C ARG A 213 9.19 -7.80 16.23
N LEU A 214 9.81 -6.63 16.29
CA LEU A 214 10.04 -5.79 15.11
C LEU A 214 10.86 -6.48 14.03
N GLU A 215 11.88 -7.29 14.40
CA GLU A 215 12.69 -8.06 13.46
C GLU A 215 11.85 -9.11 12.72
N SER A 216 11.08 -9.91 13.45
CA SER A 216 10.22 -10.92 12.83
C SER A 216 9.09 -10.28 11.99
N LEU A 217 8.57 -9.13 12.43
CA LEU A 217 7.60 -8.37 11.64
C LEU A 217 8.22 -7.83 10.36
N ALA A 218 9.49 -7.41 10.38
CA ALA A 218 10.18 -6.96 9.19
C ALA A 218 10.36 -8.09 8.17
N GLU A 219 10.73 -9.28 8.61
CA GLU A 219 10.87 -10.47 7.76
C GLU A 219 9.53 -10.91 7.13
N ASP A 220 8.44 -10.76 7.84
CA ASP A 220 7.12 -11.21 7.42
C ASP A 220 6.33 -10.15 6.62
N TYR A 221 6.44 -8.85 6.97
CA TYR A 221 5.53 -7.80 6.53
C TYR A 221 6.21 -6.59 5.89
N ILE A 222 7.55 -6.49 5.86
CA ILE A 222 8.26 -5.34 5.30
C ILE A 222 9.19 -5.78 4.16
N TYR A 223 10.26 -6.51 4.47
CA TYR A 223 11.30 -6.86 3.49
C TYR A 223 10.81 -7.66 2.28
N PRO A 224 9.83 -8.58 2.39
CA PRO A 224 9.31 -9.26 1.20
C PRO A 224 8.75 -8.34 0.12
N TYR A 225 8.37 -7.13 0.51
CA TYR A 225 7.73 -6.15 -0.36
C TYR A 225 8.66 -5.04 -0.85
N PHE A 226 9.94 -5.08 -0.45
CA PHE A 226 11.00 -4.19 -0.94
C PHE A 226 11.67 -4.79 -2.20
N VAL A 227 10.93 -4.82 -3.32
CA VAL A 227 11.28 -5.47 -4.58
C VAL A 227 11.45 -4.48 -5.71
#